data_61363c12debf17aa304e1c8f3f31e3cd
#
_entry.id   61363c12debf17aa304e1c8f3f31e3cd
#
_cell.length_a   1.000
_cell.length_b   1.000
_cell.length_c   1.000
_cell.angle_alpha   90.00
_cell.angle_beta   90.00
_cell.angle_gamma   90.00
#
_symmetry.space_group_name_H-M   'P 1'
#
loop_
_entity.id
_entity.type
_entity.pdbx_description
1 polymer ?
#
loop_
_entity_poly.entity_id
_entity_poly.type
_entity_poly.pdbx_seq_one_letter_code
_entity_poly.pdbx_strand_id
1 'polypeptide(L)'
;LIELVATGVCHTDLAVQAGDLPTNFPVVLGHEGAGKVVATGSHVTDIAAGDHVVLSYGSCGHCRPCQEGDPAYCADFNPLNFMNKRQGDNAPVFEDGPNAAFFQQSSFATYSIAHERNVVKIEADVDISLLGPRGCGIQTGAGAVMRTAQPKAGSSLLVSGVGSVGMAAIMGAKVSGCF
;
A
#
# COMPACT_ATOMS: atom_id res chain seq x y z
N LEU A 1 -6.90 -11.86 -7.50
CA LEU A 1 -6.14 -11.51 -8.69
C LEU A 1 -6.58 -10.15 -9.19
N ILE A 2 -5.64 -9.26 -9.44
CA ILE A 2 -5.88 -7.87 -9.83
C ILE A 2 -5.12 -7.58 -11.10
N GLU A 3 -5.81 -7.09 -12.13
CA GLU A 3 -5.20 -6.51 -13.33
C GLU A 3 -4.83 -5.08 -13.02
N LEU A 4 -3.53 -4.77 -13.10
CA LEU A 4 -3.01 -3.45 -12.76
C LEU A 4 -3.22 -2.47 -13.93
N VAL A 5 -3.84 -1.34 -13.64
CA VAL A 5 -4.06 -0.22 -14.57
C VAL A 5 -2.93 0.79 -14.44
N ALA A 6 -2.47 1.04 -13.21
CA ALA A 6 -1.39 1.96 -12.92
C ALA A 6 -0.63 1.55 -11.67
N THR A 7 0.61 1.99 -11.58
CA THR A 7 1.43 1.90 -10.38
C THR A 7 2.30 3.13 -10.25
N GLY A 8 2.44 3.65 -9.03
CA GLY A 8 3.39 4.70 -8.73
C GLY A 8 4.81 4.15 -8.56
N VAL A 9 5.79 5.04 -8.72
CA VAL A 9 7.20 4.77 -8.40
C VAL A 9 7.55 5.58 -7.16
N CYS A 10 7.89 4.89 -6.08
CA CYS A 10 8.24 5.50 -4.81
C CYS A 10 9.75 5.46 -4.59
N HIS A 11 10.26 6.38 -3.76
CA HIS A 11 11.66 6.35 -3.34
C HIS A 11 12.05 5.04 -2.64
N THR A 12 11.10 4.37 -1.98
CA THR A 12 11.33 3.05 -1.37
C THR A 12 11.73 1.99 -2.40
N ASP A 13 11.12 1.99 -3.61
CA ASP A 13 11.50 1.05 -4.68
C ASP A 13 12.96 1.31 -5.11
N LEU A 14 13.34 2.58 -5.25
CA LEU A 14 14.70 2.97 -5.62
C LEU A 14 15.72 2.61 -4.53
N ALA A 15 15.39 2.83 -3.27
CA ALA A 15 16.25 2.48 -2.13
C ALA A 15 16.46 0.96 -2.02
N VAL A 16 15.42 0.16 -2.27
CA VAL A 16 15.55 -1.30 -2.35
C VAL A 16 16.41 -1.71 -3.53
N GLN A 17 16.19 -1.12 -4.71
CA GLN A 17 16.99 -1.39 -5.90
C GLN A 17 18.48 -1.05 -5.70
N ALA A 18 18.78 0.04 -4.98
CA ALA A 18 20.12 0.47 -4.64
C ALA A 18 20.79 -0.39 -3.56
N GLY A 19 20.01 -1.20 -2.82
CA GLY A 19 20.51 -2.01 -1.71
C GLY A 19 20.52 -1.28 -0.36
N ASP A 20 19.96 -0.07 -0.29
CA ASP A 20 19.85 0.72 0.95
C ASP A 20 18.82 0.15 1.92
N LEU A 21 17.80 -0.55 1.38
CA LEU A 21 16.80 -1.27 2.15
C LEU A 21 16.86 -2.78 1.83
N PRO A 22 16.76 -3.64 2.84
CA PRO A 22 16.91 -5.08 2.65
C PRO A 22 15.70 -5.70 1.93
N THR A 23 15.95 -6.66 1.03
CA THR A 23 14.95 -7.54 0.46
C THR A 23 15.60 -8.85 -0.01
N ASN A 24 14.78 -9.87 -0.31
CA ASN A 24 15.23 -11.13 -0.89
C ASN A 24 15.17 -11.03 -2.43
N PHE A 25 16.32 -10.89 -3.08
CA PHE A 25 16.42 -10.88 -4.53
C PHE A 25 16.49 -12.31 -5.12
N PRO A 26 16.08 -12.53 -6.39
CA PRO A 26 15.44 -11.55 -7.29
C PRO A 26 14.00 -11.24 -6.88
N VAL A 27 13.53 -10.01 -7.12
CA VAL A 27 12.20 -9.55 -6.71
C VAL A 27 11.55 -8.65 -7.75
N VAL A 28 10.23 -8.78 -7.91
CA VAL A 28 9.40 -7.78 -8.60
C VAL A 28 9.02 -6.71 -7.57
N LEU A 29 9.46 -5.48 -7.80
CA LEU A 29 9.15 -4.32 -6.94
C LEU A 29 7.77 -3.73 -7.26
N GLY A 30 7.53 -2.53 -6.75
CA GLY A 30 6.27 -1.80 -6.88
C GLY A 30 5.32 -2.06 -5.72
N HIS A 31 4.87 -0.98 -5.08
CA HIS A 31 3.98 -1.04 -3.92
C HIS A 31 2.92 0.07 -3.91
N GLU A 32 2.68 0.67 -5.06
CA GLU A 32 1.67 1.71 -5.28
C GLU A 32 0.73 1.30 -6.42
N GLY A 33 0.23 0.06 -6.37
CA GLY A 33 -0.64 -0.49 -7.41
C GLY A 33 -2.09 -0.01 -7.30
N ALA A 34 -2.70 0.24 -8.46
CA ALA A 34 -4.15 0.44 -8.62
C ALA A 34 -4.63 -0.37 -9.81
N GLY A 35 -5.77 -1.01 -9.70
CA GLY A 35 -6.23 -1.93 -10.73
C GLY A 35 -7.67 -2.39 -10.56
N LYS A 36 -8.03 -3.38 -11.36
CA LYS A 36 -9.36 -3.98 -11.39
C LYS A 36 -9.28 -5.44 -10.96
N VAL A 37 -10.17 -5.82 -10.07
CA VAL A 37 -10.25 -7.21 -9.61
C VAL A 37 -10.72 -8.11 -10.75
N VAL A 38 -9.94 -9.14 -11.08
CA VAL A 38 -10.26 -10.13 -12.12
C VAL A 38 -10.91 -11.37 -11.51
N ALA A 39 -10.39 -11.83 -10.38
CA ALA A 39 -10.89 -12.99 -9.68
C ALA A 39 -10.61 -12.90 -8.18
N THR A 40 -11.43 -13.54 -7.37
CA THR A 40 -11.30 -13.64 -5.92
C THR A 40 -11.16 -15.09 -5.49
N GLY A 41 -10.47 -15.33 -4.39
CA GLY A 41 -10.46 -16.62 -3.70
C GLY A 41 -11.80 -16.87 -2.99
N SER A 42 -12.08 -18.13 -2.65
CA SER A 42 -13.34 -18.55 -2.04
C SER A 42 -13.63 -17.93 -0.66
N HIS A 43 -12.62 -17.41 0.03
CA HIS A 43 -12.77 -16.80 1.35
C HIS A 43 -12.81 -15.26 1.32
N VAL A 44 -12.72 -14.63 0.14
CA VAL A 44 -12.83 -13.18 -0.03
C VAL A 44 -14.31 -12.81 -0.04
N THR A 45 -14.71 -11.87 0.82
CA THR A 45 -16.12 -11.52 1.03
C THR A 45 -16.48 -10.11 0.62
N ASP A 46 -15.56 -9.15 0.78
CA ASP A 46 -15.86 -7.72 0.63
C ASP A 46 -15.49 -7.16 -0.76
N ILE A 47 -14.86 -7.99 -1.59
CA ILE A 47 -14.33 -7.61 -2.90
C ILE A 47 -14.80 -8.60 -3.95
N ALA A 48 -15.24 -8.11 -5.09
CA ALA A 48 -15.74 -8.91 -6.21
C ALA A 48 -14.99 -8.61 -7.50
N ALA A 49 -15.05 -9.55 -8.46
CA ALA A 49 -14.55 -9.31 -9.81
C ALA A 49 -15.26 -8.09 -10.43
N GLY A 50 -14.48 -7.23 -11.06
CA GLY A 50 -14.93 -5.95 -11.61
C GLY A 50 -14.73 -4.75 -10.70
N ASP A 51 -14.50 -4.93 -9.39
CA ASP A 51 -14.23 -3.83 -8.48
C ASP A 51 -12.93 -3.08 -8.82
N HIS A 52 -12.97 -1.78 -8.71
CA HIS A 52 -11.78 -0.92 -8.75
C HIS A 52 -11.13 -0.88 -7.37
N VAL A 53 -9.82 -1.06 -7.33
CA VAL A 53 -9.08 -1.18 -6.06
C VAL A 53 -7.74 -0.46 -6.10
N VAL A 54 -7.31 -0.03 -4.92
CA VAL A 54 -5.94 0.43 -4.64
C VAL A 54 -5.30 -0.58 -3.70
N LEU A 55 -4.03 -0.86 -3.91
CA LEU A 55 -3.24 -1.75 -3.08
C LEU A 55 -2.45 -0.97 -2.03
N SER A 56 -2.35 -1.52 -0.84
CA SER A 56 -1.56 -0.97 0.26
C SER A 56 -0.59 -2.02 0.80
N TYR A 57 0.04 -1.75 1.92
CA TYR A 57 0.98 -2.67 2.58
C TYR A 57 0.25 -3.87 3.23
N GLY A 58 0.98 -4.97 3.37
CA GLY A 58 0.50 -6.17 4.05
C GLY A 58 0.60 -6.06 5.57
N SER A 59 -0.36 -6.67 6.27
CA SER A 59 -0.36 -6.83 7.72
C SER A 59 -0.93 -8.18 8.12
N CYS A 60 -0.45 -8.80 9.21
CA CYS A 60 -0.83 -10.17 9.57
C CYS A 60 -2.28 -10.32 10.05
N GLY A 61 -2.87 -9.28 10.60
CA GLY A 61 -4.26 -9.25 11.07
C GLY A 61 -4.51 -9.84 12.45
N HIS A 62 -3.55 -10.51 13.06
CA HIS A 62 -3.74 -11.23 14.31
C HIS A 62 -2.82 -10.78 15.46
N CYS A 63 -1.76 -10.04 15.19
CA CYS A 63 -0.94 -9.46 16.25
C CYS A 63 -1.69 -8.31 16.96
N ARG A 64 -1.24 -7.97 18.14
CA ARG A 64 -1.91 -6.95 18.98
C ARG A 64 -2.14 -5.62 18.27
N PRO A 65 -1.14 -4.98 17.62
CA PRO A 65 -1.38 -3.74 16.86
C PRO A 65 -2.44 -3.90 15.77
N CYS A 66 -2.44 -5.02 15.03
CA CYS A 66 -3.46 -5.26 14.01
C CYS A 66 -4.87 -5.38 14.59
N GLN A 67 -5.02 -6.01 15.77
CA GLN A 67 -6.31 -6.14 16.45
C GLN A 67 -6.79 -4.83 17.06
N GLU A 68 -5.87 -3.96 17.46
CA GLU A 68 -6.15 -2.61 17.97
C GLU A 68 -6.45 -1.58 16.84
N GLY A 69 -6.36 -1.98 15.56
CA GLY A 69 -6.65 -1.11 14.42
C GLY A 69 -5.45 -0.31 13.91
N ASP A 70 -4.24 -0.65 14.34
CA ASP A 70 -2.98 -0.03 13.94
C ASP A 70 -2.08 -0.98 13.13
N PRO A 71 -2.52 -1.44 11.94
CA PRO A 71 -1.79 -2.42 11.13
C PRO A 71 -0.42 -1.92 10.63
N ALA A 72 -0.17 -0.62 10.62
CA ALA A 72 1.13 -0.03 10.31
C ALA A 72 2.23 -0.46 11.30
N TYR A 73 1.85 -0.84 12.53
CA TYR A 73 2.75 -1.36 13.57
C TYR A 73 2.70 -2.89 13.67
N CYS A 74 2.28 -3.57 12.62
CA CYS A 74 2.23 -5.02 12.56
C CYS A 74 3.57 -5.65 12.96
N ALA A 75 3.53 -6.66 13.85
CA ALA A 75 4.74 -7.36 14.28
C ALA A 75 5.47 -8.07 13.11
N ASP A 76 4.71 -8.49 12.09
CA ASP A 76 5.22 -9.10 10.86
C ASP A 76 5.41 -8.08 9.71
N PHE A 77 5.50 -6.78 10.00
CA PHE A 77 5.56 -5.76 8.95
C PHE A 77 6.75 -5.98 7.99
N ASN A 78 7.96 -6.12 8.52
CA ASN A 78 9.16 -6.32 7.70
C ASN A 78 9.15 -7.66 6.94
N PRO A 79 8.84 -8.81 7.56
CA PRO A 79 8.69 -10.07 6.84
C PRO A 79 7.71 -10.01 5.67
N LEU A 80 6.55 -9.39 5.87
CA LEU A 80 5.49 -9.32 4.85
C LEU A 80 5.78 -8.32 3.74
N ASN A 81 6.42 -7.18 4.04
CA ASN A 81 6.53 -6.09 3.07
C ASN A 81 7.89 -6.02 2.39
N PHE A 82 8.99 -6.37 3.08
CA PHE A 82 10.35 -6.31 2.54
C PHE A 82 10.94 -7.68 2.25
N MET A 83 10.68 -8.70 3.10
CA MET A 83 11.30 -10.02 2.96
C MET A 83 10.50 -10.97 2.06
N ASN A 84 9.50 -10.49 1.36
CA ASN A 84 8.66 -11.25 0.43
C ASN A 84 7.96 -12.49 1.05
N LYS A 85 7.78 -12.50 2.39
CA LYS A 85 6.95 -13.50 3.05
C LYS A 85 5.50 -13.28 2.64
N ARG A 86 4.88 -14.27 2.03
CA ARG A 86 3.46 -14.19 1.69
C ARG A 86 2.57 -14.52 2.90
N GLN A 87 1.40 -13.93 2.92
CA GLN A 87 0.35 -14.33 3.84
C GLN A 87 -0.21 -15.71 3.46
N GLY A 88 -0.74 -16.43 4.44
CA GLY A 88 -1.29 -17.77 4.23
C GLY A 88 -0.19 -18.84 4.24
N ASP A 89 -0.14 -19.63 3.19
CA ASP A 89 0.76 -20.77 3.04
C ASP A 89 2.21 -20.40 2.68
N ASN A 90 2.48 -19.12 2.46
CA ASN A 90 3.75 -18.61 1.98
C ASN A 90 4.22 -19.21 0.64
N ALA A 91 3.30 -19.77 -0.14
CA ALA A 91 3.62 -20.32 -1.45
C ALA A 91 4.16 -19.24 -2.41
N PRO A 92 5.18 -19.53 -3.22
CA PRO A 92 5.70 -18.57 -4.19
C PRO A 92 4.66 -18.28 -5.27
N VAL A 93 4.70 -17.06 -5.82
CA VAL A 93 3.86 -16.69 -6.98
C VAL A 93 4.35 -17.39 -8.24
N PHE A 94 5.67 -17.56 -8.36
CA PHE A 94 6.33 -18.26 -9.46
C PHE A 94 7.16 -19.40 -8.87
N GLU A 95 7.06 -20.62 -9.43
CA GLU A 95 7.80 -21.79 -8.96
C GLU A 95 9.33 -21.59 -9.06
N ASP A 96 9.78 -21.09 -10.22
CA ASP A 96 11.21 -20.87 -10.52
C ASP A 96 11.49 -19.40 -10.94
N GLY A 97 10.71 -18.46 -10.42
CA GLY A 97 10.78 -17.05 -10.79
C GLY A 97 11.24 -16.12 -9.66
N PRO A 98 11.21 -14.81 -9.91
CA PRO A 98 11.50 -13.83 -8.88
C PRO A 98 10.44 -13.86 -7.77
N ASN A 99 10.81 -13.40 -6.58
CA ASN A 99 9.83 -13.10 -5.52
C ASN A 99 8.83 -12.05 -6.01
N ALA A 100 7.55 -12.26 -5.75
CA ALA A 100 6.46 -11.37 -6.17
C ALA A 100 5.49 -11.11 -5.02
N ALA A 101 6.04 -10.77 -3.85
CA ALA A 101 5.28 -10.43 -2.65
C ALA A 101 5.78 -9.14 -1.97
N PHE A 102 6.51 -8.29 -2.71
CA PHE A 102 6.94 -7.00 -2.20
C PHE A 102 5.70 -6.14 -1.86
N PHE A 103 5.59 -5.75 -0.59
CA PHE A 103 4.39 -5.11 -0.01
C PHE A 103 3.09 -5.89 -0.29
N GLN A 104 3.19 -7.23 -0.39
CA GLN A 104 2.08 -8.14 -0.74
C GLN A 104 1.38 -7.81 -2.07
N GLN A 105 2.07 -7.15 -2.99
CA GLN A 105 1.50 -6.74 -4.27
C GLN A 105 2.45 -6.81 -5.47
N SER A 106 3.73 -6.45 -5.33
CA SER A 106 4.72 -6.44 -6.43
C SER A 106 4.15 -5.81 -7.71
N SER A 107 3.73 -4.55 -7.63
CA SER A 107 2.88 -3.92 -8.66
C SER A 107 3.59 -3.48 -9.93
N PHE A 108 4.92 -3.66 -10.07
CA PHE A 108 5.60 -3.47 -11.36
C PHE A 108 5.40 -4.69 -12.27
N ALA A 109 4.14 -5.03 -12.50
CA ALA A 109 3.68 -6.17 -13.27
C ALA A 109 2.33 -5.86 -13.93
N THR A 110 1.87 -6.72 -14.83
CA THR A 110 0.54 -6.60 -15.44
C THR A 110 -0.57 -7.05 -14.47
N TYR A 111 -0.26 -8.03 -13.62
CA TYR A 111 -1.17 -8.59 -12.63
C TYR A 111 -0.50 -8.68 -11.26
N SER A 112 -1.32 -8.57 -10.21
CA SER A 112 -0.90 -8.76 -8.83
C SER A 112 -1.81 -9.76 -8.13
N ILE A 113 -1.23 -10.60 -7.27
CA ILE A 113 -1.96 -11.41 -6.30
C ILE A 113 -1.81 -10.74 -4.94
N ALA A 114 -2.90 -10.18 -4.43
CA ALA A 114 -2.93 -9.48 -3.15
C ALA A 114 -3.87 -10.20 -2.17
N HIS A 115 -3.57 -10.09 -0.88
CA HIS A 115 -4.47 -10.52 0.18
C HIS A 115 -5.56 -9.47 0.38
N GLU A 116 -6.79 -9.87 0.70
CA GLU A 116 -7.93 -8.97 0.91
C GLU A 116 -7.62 -7.79 1.84
N ARG A 117 -6.85 -8.04 2.90
CA ARG A 117 -6.48 -7.02 3.90
C ARG A 117 -5.66 -5.84 3.38
N ASN A 118 -4.95 -6.01 2.29
CA ASN A 118 -4.19 -4.91 1.66
C ASN A 118 -4.83 -4.37 0.39
N VAL A 119 -6.11 -4.70 0.15
CA VAL A 119 -6.89 -4.23 -0.98
C VAL A 119 -7.98 -3.29 -0.49
N VAL A 120 -8.04 -2.10 -1.05
CA VAL A 120 -9.05 -1.08 -0.72
C VAL A 120 -9.91 -0.81 -1.94
N LYS A 121 -11.21 -1.12 -1.83
CA LYS A 121 -12.19 -0.81 -2.86
C LYS A 121 -12.40 0.70 -2.97
N ILE A 122 -12.52 1.18 -4.20
CA ILE A 122 -12.74 2.59 -4.52
C ILE A 122 -14.00 2.73 -5.38
N GLU A 123 -14.59 3.94 -5.37
CA GLU A 123 -15.72 4.27 -6.21
C GLU A 123 -15.34 4.18 -7.70
N ALA A 124 -16.26 3.63 -8.51
CA ALA A 124 -15.99 3.32 -9.92
C ALA A 124 -15.90 4.55 -10.84
N ASP A 125 -16.39 5.70 -10.40
CA ASP A 125 -16.36 6.97 -11.12
C ASP A 125 -15.04 7.75 -10.97
N VAL A 126 -14.12 7.26 -10.12
CA VAL A 126 -12.81 7.88 -9.93
C VAL A 126 -11.81 7.30 -10.95
N ASP A 127 -11.01 8.16 -11.56
CA ASP A 127 -9.95 7.72 -12.49
C ASP A 127 -8.88 6.92 -11.74
N ILE A 128 -8.95 5.60 -11.92
CA ILE A 128 -8.08 4.65 -11.25
C ILE A 128 -6.61 4.84 -11.62
N SER A 129 -6.31 5.39 -12.80
CA SER A 129 -4.93 5.59 -13.26
C SER A 129 -4.13 6.58 -12.40
N LEU A 130 -4.81 7.42 -11.62
CA LEU A 130 -4.21 8.41 -10.72
C LEU A 130 -4.09 7.93 -9.27
N LEU A 131 -4.58 6.73 -8.95
CA LEU A 131 -4.80 6.34 -7.56
C LEU A 131 -3.68 5.49 -6.95
N GLY A 132 -2.73 5.00 -7.73
CA GLY A 132 -1.61 4.17 -7.25
C GLY A 132 -0.94 4.73 -5.99
N PRO A 133 -0.49 6.00 -5.96
CA PRO A 133 0.17 6.59 -4.80
C PRO A 133 -0.67 6.67 -3.52
N ARG A 134 -1.99 6.43 -3.59
CA ARG A 134 -2.86 6.40 -2.39
C ARG A 134 -2.46 5.29 -1.42
N GLY A 135 -1.97 4.18 -1.93
CA GLY A 135 -1.55 3.03 -1.12
C GLY A 135 -0.23 3.23 -0.35
N CYS A 136 0.52 4.30 -0.61
CA CYS A 136 1.79 4.62 0.04
C CYS A 136 1.92 6.10 0.37
N GLY A 137 2.40 6.93 -0.57
CA GLY A 137 2.77 8.31 -0.29
C GLY A 137 1.62 9.18 0.22
N ILE A 138 0.43 9.02 -0.36
CA ILE A 138 -0.75 9.81 0.04
C ILE A 138 -1.22 9.42 1.44
N GLN A 139 -1.39 8.12 1.72
CA GLN A 139 -1.79 7.68 3.07
C GLN A 139 -0.75 8.04 4.13
N THR A 140 0.55 8.00 3.78
CA THR A 140 1.65 8.35 4.70
C THR A 140 1.56 9.82 5.11
N GLY A 141 1.47 10.73 4.15
CA GLY A 141 1.40 12.16 4.44
C GLY A 141 0.11 12.58 5.15
N ALA A 142 -1.03 12.12 4.65
CA ALA A 142 -2.33 12.40 5.27
C ALA A 142 -2.41 11.77 6.68
N GLY A 143 -1.96 10.53 6.86
CA GLY A 143 -1.95 9.83 8.14
C GLY A 143 -1.04 10.50 9.17
N ALA A 144 0.12 11.00 8.78
CA ALA A 144 1.01 11.76 9.66
C ALA A 144 0.30 12.97 10.30
N VAL A 145 -0.55 13.65 9.54
CA VAL A 145 -1.32 14.78 10.06
C VAL A 145 -2.57 14.32 10.79
N MET A 146 -3.41 13.53 10.13
CA MET A 146 -4.76 13.24 10.62
C MET A 146 -4.79 12.22 11.77
N ARG A 147 -3.83 11.29 11.83
CA ARG A 147 -3.77 10.25 12.86
C ARG A 147 -2.68 10.49 13.90
N THR A 148 -1.51 11.01 13.51
CA THR A 148 -0.37 11.16 14.43
C THR A 148 -0.33 12.55 15.04
N ALA A 149 -0.26 13.61 14.23
CA ALA A 149 -0.18 14.97 14.75
C ALA A 149 -1.51 15.49 15.33
N GLN A 150 -2.64 15.09 14.75
CA GLN A 150 -4.00 15.46 15.17
C GLN A 150 -4.14 16.97 15.54
N PRO A 151 -3.76 17.88 14.63
CA PRO A 151 -3.79 19.30 14.94
C PRO A 151 -5.22 19.78 15.19
N LYS A 152 -5.37 20.74 16.11
CA LYS A 152 -6.68 21.38 16.32
C LYS A 152 -7.02 22.25 15.09
N ALA A 153 -8.30 22.29 14.73
CA ALA A 153 -8.78 23.24 13.71
C ALA A 153 -8.37 24.67 14.05
N GLY A 154 -7.95 25.44 13.05
CA GLY A 154 -7.40 26.80 13.22
C GLY A 154 -5.91 26.84 13.58
N SER A 155 -5.24 25.68 13.75
CA SER A 155 -3.77 25.66 13.93
C SER A 155 -3.05 25.93 12.63
N SER A 156 -1.82 26.43 12.72
CA SER A 156 -0.88 26.50 11.60
C SER A 156 -0.02 25.24 11.54
N LEU A 157 0.16 24.67 10.36
CA LEU A 157 1.03 23.53 10.12
C LEU A 157 2.11 23.92 9.10
N LEU A 158 3.38 23.67 9.45
CA LEU A 158 4.50 23.84 8.53
C LEU A 158 4.89 22.46 7.96
N VAL A 159 4.95 22.36 6.64
CA VAL A 159 5.42 21.17 5.93
C VAL A 159 6.72 21.51 5.19
N SER A 160 7.81 20.81 5.53
CA SER A 160 9.08 20.92 4.81
C SER A 160 9.18 19.85 3.75
N GLY A 161 9.19 20.25 2.47
CA GLY A 161 9.17 19.35 1.32
C GLY A 161 7.77 19.19 0.70
N VAL A 162 7.73 19.21 -0.64
CA VAL A 162 6.48 19.18 -1.43
C VAL A 162 6.44 18.00 -2.42
N GLY A 163 7.10 16.90 -2.08
CA GLY A 163 6.89 15.62 -2.75
C GLY A 163 5.52 15.01 -2.42
N SER A 164 5.22 13.80 -2.88
CA SER A 164 3.90 13.15 -2.69
C SER A 164 3.47 13.10 -1.21
N VAL A 165 4.37 12.76 -0.31
CA VAL A 165 4.10 12.74 1.15
C VAL A 165 3.81 14.12 1.70
N GLY A 166 4.64 15.13 1.35
CA GLY A 166 4.44 16.51 1.82
C GLY A 166 3.15 17.13 1.29
N MET A 167 2.85 16.95 0.02
CA MET A 167 1.57 17.40 -0.57
C MET A 167 0.38 16.71 0.10
N ALA A 168 0.46 15.42 0.38
CA ALA A 168 -0.59 14.70 1.10
C ALA A 168 -0.74 15.19 2.54
N ALA A 169 0.37 15.55 3.22
CA ALA A 169 0.32 16.17 4.54
C ALA A 169 -0.41 17.53 4.51
N ILE A 170 -0.15 18.37 3.49
CA ILE A 170 -0.86 19.64 3.28
C ILE A 170 -2.37 19.39 3.05
N MET A 171 -2.72 18.39 2.23
CA MET A 171 -4.12 17.99 2.02
C MET A 171 -4.77 17.53 3.33
N GLY A 172 -4.09 16.69 4.11
CA GLY A 172 -4.54 16.24 5.44
C GLY A 172 -4.72 17.40 6.41
N ALA A 173 -3.80 18.38 6.41
CA ALA A 173 -3.90 19.59 7.22
C ALA A 173 -5.14 20.41 6.86
N LYS A 174 -5.38 20.60 5.56
CA LYS A 174 -6.57 21.32 5.08
C LYS A 174 -7.88 20.62 5.49
N VAL A 175 -7.96 19.31 5.37
CA VAL A 175 -9.11 18.51 5.85
C VAL A 175 -9.28 18.63 7.37
N SER A 176 -8.18 18.74 8.13
CA SER A 176 -8.19 18.95 9.58
C SER A 176 -8.50 20.40 9.99
N GLY A 177 -8.74 21.31 9.04
CA GLY A 177 -9.05 22.70 9.31
C GLY A 177 -7.85 23.55 9.73
N CYS A 178 -6.63 23.18 9.33
CA CYS A 178 -5.41 23.96 9.54
C CYS A 178 -5.21 25.04 8.44
N PHE A 179 -4.36 26.01 8.76
CA PHE A 179 -3.90 27.08 7.86
C PHE A 179 -2.44 26.86 7.45
#